data_b500df47f3141603e5f8c56a28137a6c
#
_entry.id   b500df47f3141603e5f8c56a28137a6c
#
_cell.length_a   1.000
_cell.length_b   1.000
_cell.length_c   1.000
_cell.angle_alpha   90.00
_cell.angle_beta   90.00
_cell.angle_gamma   90.00
#
_symmetry.space_group_name_H-M   'P 1'
#
loop_
_entity.id
_entity.type
_entity.pdbx_description
1 polymer ?
#
loop_
_entity_poly.entity_id
_entity_poly.type
_entity_poly.pdbx_seq_one_letter_code
_entity_poly.pdbx_strand_id
1 'polypeptide(L)'
;VEERASLGRLARQLEEIVGELRGLPVEVERLENSEEVRLRITELARTSRELRAMQPVGATETGRAEQRNRREVLDSLERGMTMRTIVHASVLDDPRKAARLRELHAAGDQHRVVDEPIQQMLVFDRAVAFVRITPVHGSPGALLIRQQSMISILIALFEQTWARAREVTDPVPKLSPREREVLALIAEGRSNSAVARALSISEAAVGKHVAGVFAKLDLPATDDVNRRVLAVLAYVRGSVR
;
A
#
# COMPACT_ATOMS: atom_id res chain seq x y z
N VAL A 1 -18.79 -6.81 9.30
CA VAL A 1 -20.02 -7.01 8.50
C VAL A 1 -20.56 -5.67 8.02
N GLU A 2 -20.58 -4.63 8.87
CA GLU A 2 -21.09 -3.28 8.52
C GLU A 2 -20.25 -2.55 7.47
N GLU A 3 -18.91 -2.70 7.49
CA GLU A 3 -18.00 -2.04 6.53
C GLU A 3 -18.12 -2.60 5.10
N ARG A 4 -18.30 -3.93 4.95
CA ARG A 4 -18.61 -4.53 3.65
C ARG A 4 -19.97 -4.06 3.10
N ALA A 5 -20.92 -3.81 3.97
CA ALA A 5 -22.20 -3.25 3.60
C ALA A 5 -22.10 -1.77 3.19
N SER A 6 -21.15 -1.00 3.74
CA SER A 6 -20.91 0.40 3.38
C SER A 6 -20.27 0.55 1.99
N LEU A 7 -19.24 -0.26 1.70
CA LEU A 7 -18.60 -0.30 0.37
C LEU A 7 -19.57 -0.79 -0.71
N GLY A 8 -20.40 -1.77 -0.40
CA GLY A 8 -21.46 -2.23 -1.30
C GLY A 8 -22.57 -1.20 -1.54
N ARG A 9 -22.80 -0.29 -0.60
CA ARG A 9 -23.74 0.85 -0.80
C ARG A 9 -23.13 1.91 -1.71
N LEU A 10 -21.84 2.26 -1.52
CA LEU A 10 -21.14 3.24 -2.36
C LEU A 10 -21.05 2.79 -3.83
N ALA A 11 -20.75 1.50 -4.05
CA ALA A 11 -20.75 0.92 -5.40
C ALA A 11 -22.12 0.97 -6.05
N ARG A 12 -23.18 0.65 -5.32
CA ARG A 12 -24.58 0.76 -5.83
C ARG A 12 -25.00 2.19 -6.09
N GLN A 13 -24.63 3.15 -5.24
CA GLN A 13 -24.91 4.57 -5.48
C GLN A 13 -24.20 5.10 -6.73
N LEU A 14 -22.96 4.67 -6.99
CA LEU A 14 -22.27 5.00 -8.24
C LEU A 14 -22.96 4.35 -9.46
N GLU A 15 -23.43 3.11 -9.36
CA GLU A 15 -24.18 2.44 -10.44
C GLU A 15 -25.53 3.12 -10.69
N GLU A 16 -26.21 3.59 -9.65
CA GLU A 16 -27.50 4.28 -9.73
C GLU A 16 -27.34 5.67 -10.37
N ILE A 17 -26.31 6.44 -9.97
CA ILE A 17 -25.94 7.73 -10.58
C ILE A 17 -25.58 7.56 -12.06
N VAL A 18 -24.85 6.50 -12.42
CA VAL A 18 -24.51 6.17 -13.82
C VAL A 18 -25.77 5.78 -14.62
N GLY A 19 -26.76 5.15 -13.97
CA GLY A 19 -28.06 4.81 -14.57
C GLY A 19 -28.90 6.04 -14.91
N GLU A 20 -28.90 7.05 -14.08
CA GLU A 20 -29.62 8.31 -14.28
C GLU A 20 -28.95 9.22 -15.35
N LEU A 21 -27.66 9.06 -15.59
CA LEU A 21 -26.88 9.85 -16.57
C LEU A 21 -27.04 9.39 -18.03
N ARG A 22 -27.93 8.43 -18.33
CA ARG A 22 -28.14 7.85 -19.68
C ARG A 22 -28.58 8.82 -20.81
N GLY A 23 -28.50 10.10 -20.62
CA GLY A 23 -28.81 11.10 -21.63
C GLY A 23 -27.73 12.16 -21.84
N LEU A 24 -26.63 12.11 -21.10
CA LEU A 24 -25.51 13.05 -21.25
C LEU A 24 -24.41 12.48 -22.17
N PRO A 25 -23.56 13.31 -22.81
CA PRO A 25 -22.43 12.81 -23.60
C PRO A 25 -21.61 11.83 -22.74
N VAL A 26 -21.13 10.74 -23.36
CA VAL A 26 -20.50 9.56 -22.68
C VAL A 26 -19.22 9.99 -21.95
N GLU A 27 -19.41 10.66 -20.82
CA GLU A 27 -18.31 11.02 -19.92
C GLU A 27 -17.99 9.89 -18.91
N VAL A 28 -18.85 8.86 -18.87
CA VAL A 28 -18.67 7.64 -18.07
C VAL A 28 -18.90 6.43 -18.95
N GLU A 29 -17.87 5.65 -19.15
CA GLU A 29 -17.86 4.43 -19.98
C GLU A 29 -17.65 3.22 -19.07
N ARG A 30 -18.41 2.15 -19.26
CA ARG A 30 -18.21 0.88 -18.56
C ARG A 30 -17.35 -0.03 -19.40
N LEU A 31 -16.21 -0.42 -18.86
CA LEU A 31 -15.29 -1.41 -19.43
C LEU A 31 -15.61 -2.78 -18.84
N GLU A 32 -15.97 -3.74 -19.69
CA GLU A 32 -16.59 -5.01 -19.25
C GLU A 32 -15.58 -6.07 -18.81
N ASN A 33 -14.30 -5.92 -19.14
CA ASN A 33 -13.31 -6.93 -18.83
C ASN A 33 -11.93 -6.33 -18.47
N SER A 34 -11.13 -7.10 -17.74
CA SER A 34 -9.83 -6.67 -17.24
C SER A 34 -8.82 -6.37 -18.35
N GLU A 35 -8.94 -6.98 -19.53
CA GLU A 35 -7.99 -6.74 -20.63
C GLU A 35 -8.23 -5.37 -21.27
N GLU A 36 -9.48 -5.03 -21.51
CA GLU A 36 -9.86 -3.71 -22.01
C GLU A 36 -9.44 -2.60 -21.03
N VAL A 37 -9.71 -2.79 -19.74
CA VAL A 37 -9.25 -1.88 -18.68
C VAL A 37 -7.74 -1.69 -18.74
N ARG A 38 -6.99 -2.78 -18.85
CA ARG A 38 -5.53 -2.75 -18.94
C ARG A 38 -5.03 -1.98 -20.17
N LEU A 39 -5.60 -2.24 -21.33
CA LEU A 39 -5.21 -1.54 -22.56
C LEU A 39 -5.40 -0.04 -22.45
N ARG A 40 -6.54 0.41 -21.91
CA ARG A 40 -6.82 1.83 -21.68
C ARG A 40 -5.86 2.46 -20.66
N ILE A 41 -5.56 1.75 -19.58
CA ILE A 41 -4.59 2.20 -18.58
C ILE A 41 -3.20 2.35 -19.19
N THR A 42 -2.73 1.35 -19.96
CA THR A 42 -1.41 1.39 -20.63
C THR A 42 -1.31 2.54 -21.63
N GLU A 43 -2.38 2.80 -22.40
CA GLU A 43 -2.44 3.93 -23.33
C GLU A 43 -2.30 5.27 -22.62
N LEU A 44 -3.09 5.50 -21.56
CA LEU A 44 -3.03 6.73 -20.76
C LEU A 44 -1.69 6.89 -20.05
N ALA A 45 -1.13 5.83 -19.49
CA ALA A 45 0.15 5.87 -18.80
C ALA A 45 1.32 6.32 -19.70
N ARG A 46 1.22 6.16 -21.03
CA ARG A 46 2.24 6.60 -21.97
C ARG A 46 2.31 8.11 -22.16
N THR A 47 1.21 8.80 -21.96
CA THR A 47 1.08 10.24 -22.26
C THR A 47 0.86 11.10 -21.03
N SER A 48 0.41 10.49 -19.92
CA SER A 48 0.11 11.19 -18.67
C SER A 48 1.37 11.59 -17.91
N ARG A 49 1.23 12.68 -17.15
CA ARG A 49 2.30 13.25 -16.32
C ARG A 49 2.09 12.98 -14.83
N GLU A 50 0.87 12.70 -14.43
CA GLU A 50 0.50 12.49 -13.04
C GLU A 50 -0.44 11.30 -12.87
N LEU A 51 -0.19 10.46 -11.86
CA LEU A 51 -1.07 9.38 -11.46
C LEU A 51 -1.32 9.40 -9.93
N ARG A 52 -2.59 9.34 -9.55
CA ARG A 52 -3.04 9.01 -8.20
C ARG A 52 -3.67 7.63 -8.23
N ALA A 53 -3.18 6.73 -7.38
CA ALA A 53 -3.66 5.36 -7.32
C ALA A 53 -4.09 4.97 -5.90
N MET A 54 -5.22 4.28 -5.77
CA MET A 54 -5.61 3.59 -4.54
C MET A 54 -5.76 2.10 -4.85
N GLN A 55 -5.04 1.25 -4.11
CA GLN A 55 -4.98 -0.18 -4.36
C GLN A 55 -5.35 -0.99 -3.11
N PRO A 56 -6.54 -1.61 -3.07
CA PRO A 56 -7.00 -2.43 -1.95
C PRO A 56 -6.25 -3.76 -1.86
N VAL A 57 -6.54 -4.49 -0.79
CA VAL A 57 -6.09 -5.89 -0.61
C VAL A 57 -6.53 -6.74 -1.81
N GLY A 58 -5.61 -7.53 -2.35
CA GLY A 58 -5.91 -8.47 -3.44
C GLY A 58 -6.02 -7.85 -4.84
N ALA A 59 -5.80 -6.55 -4.98
CA ALA A 59 -5.75 -5.89 -6.29
C ALA A 59 -4.48 -6.21 -7.10
N THR A 60 -3.54 -6.91 -6.51
CA THR A 60 -2.26 -7.26 -7.14
C THR A 60 -2.41 -8.44 -8.09
N GLU A 61 -2.08 -8.21 -9.33
CA GLU A 61 -1.88 -9.25 -10.33
C GLU A 61 -0.73 -10.19 -9.90
N THR A 62 -0.69 -11.39 -10.44
CA THR A 62 0.34 -12.40 -10.16
C THR A 62 1.07 -12.82 -11.43
N GLY A 63 2.31 -13.28 -11.27
CA GLY A 63 3.09 -13.88 -12.34
C GLY A 63 3.46 -12.90 -13.47
N ARG A 64 3.19 -13.28 -14.72
CA ARG A 64 3.57 -12.47 -15.91
C ARG A 64 2.86 -11.11 -15.98
N ALA A 65 1.62 -11.04 -15.51
CA ALA A 65 0.85 -9.80 -15.46
C ALA A 65 1.47 -8.82 -14.47
N GLU A 66 1.88 -9.30 -13.31
CA GLU A 66 2.60 -8.53 -12.31
C GLU A 66 3.93 -7.97 -12.81
N GLN A 67 4.75 -8.81 -13.49
CA GLN A 67 6.03 -8.37 -14.06
C GLN A 67 5.86 -7.29 -15.13
N ARG A 68 4.83 -7.44 -15.98
CA ARG A 68 4.51 -6.45 -17.00
C ARG A 68 4.09 -5.13 -16.39
N ASN A 69 3.15 -5.14 -15.45
CA ASN A 69 2.69 -3.96 -14.73
C ASN A 69 3.85 -3.24 -14.03
N ARG A 70 4.73 -4.00 -13.34
CA ARG A 70 5.94 -3.45 -12.73
C ARG A 70 6.81 -2.70 -13.73
N ARG A 71 7.06 -3.28 -14.90
CA ARG A 71 7.86 -2.64 -15.97
C ARG A 71 7.18 -1.36 -16.48
N GLU A 72 5.88 -1.40 -16.75
CA GLU A 72 5.11 -0.24 -17.20
C GLU A 72 5.15 0.92 -16.20
N VAL A 73 5.10 0.62 -14.90
CA VAL A 73 5.24 1.64 -13.82
C VAL A 73 6.65 2.24 -13.83
N LEU A 74 7.70 1.41 -13.85
CA LEU A 74 9.09 1.88 -13.89
C LEU A 74 9.37 2.74 -15.13
N ASP A 75 8.96 2.28 -16.32
CA ASP A 75 9.10 3.03 -17.56
C ASP A 75 8.37 4.40 -17.48
N SER A 76 7.25 4.47 -16.78
CA SER A 76 6.48 5.71 -16.60
C SER A 76 7.18 6.67 -15.66
N LEU A 77 7.77 6.18 -14.57
CA LEU A 77 8.57 6.96 -13.63
C LEU A 77 9.85 7.50 -14.32
N GLU A 78 10.53 6.67 -15.11
CA GLU A 78 11.72 7.09 -15.90
C GLU A 78 11.38 8.21 -16.91
N ARG A 79 10.15 8.22 -17.45
CA ARG A 79 9.67 9.32 -18.30
C ARG A 79 9.30 10.58 -17.52
N GLY A 80 9.41 10.57 -16.20
CA GLY A 80 9.12 11.70 -15.32
C GLY A 80 7.65 11.81 -14.87
N MET A 81 6.86 10.73 -14.97
CA MET A 81 5.52 10.71 -14.41
C MET A 81 5.60 10.79 -12.87
N THR A 82 4.84 11.70 -12.28
CA THR A 82 4.68 11.77 -10.83
C THR A 82 3.60 10.79 -10.39
N MET A 83 3.95 9.88 -9.49
CA MET A 83 3.02 8.88 -8.96
C MET A 83 2.84 9.00 -7.45
N ARG A 84 1.60 8.90 -6.99
CA ARG A 84 1.21 8.83 -5.58
C ARG A 84 0.26 7.65 -5.40
N THR A 85 0.70 6.64 -4.66
CA THR A 85 -0.03 5.38 -4.50
C THR A 85 -0.37 5.10 -3.03
N ILE A 86 -1.65 4.91 -2.74
CA ILE A 86 -2.13 4.44 -1.44
C ILE A 86 -2.38 2.94 -1.55
N VAL A 87 -1.80 2.16 -0.65
CA VAL A 87 -2.00 0.70 -0.58
C VAL A 87 -2.52 0.30 0.78
N HIS A 88 -3.23 -0.82 0.84
CA HIS A 88 -3.63 -1.39 2.13
C HIS A 88 -2.42 -2.01 2.84
N ALA A 89 -2.33 -1.82 4.16
CA ALA A 89 -1.16 -2.22 4.96
C ALA A 89 -0.82 -3.72 4.89
N SER A 90 -1.81 -4.58 4.60
CA SER A 90 -1.56 -6.02 4.40
C SER A 90 -0.61 -6.35 3.23
N VAL A 91 -0.31 -5.40 2.36
CA VAL A 91 0.73 -5.57 1.32
C VAL A 91 2.11 -5.82 1.94
N LEU A 92 2.34 -5.27 3.13
CA LEU A 92 3.58 -5.43 3.88
C LEU A 92 3.72 -6.81 4.54
N ASP A 93 2.62 -7.59 4.63
CA ASP A 93 2.60 -8.93 5.21
C ASP A 93 3.21 -9.99 4.29
N ASP A 94 3.23 -9.71 2.98
CA ASP A 94 3.85 -10.56 1.97
C ASP A 94 5.24 -10.00 1.62
N PRO A 95 6.34 -10.73 1.90
CA PRO A 95 7.69 -10.25 1.64
C PRO A 95 7.95 -9.86 0.18
N ARG A 96 7.34 -10.56 -0.79
CA ARG A 96 7.50 -10.26 -2.22
C ARG A 96 6.83 -8.94 -2.58
N LYS A 97 5.62 -8.72 -2.08
CA LYS A 97 4.86 -7.47 -2.31
C LYS A 97 5.54 -6.29 -1.63
N ALA A 98 6.03 -6.50 -0.39
CA ALA A 98 6.79 -5.48 0.34
C ALA A 98 8.10 -5.11 -0.37
N ALA A 99 8.83 -6.10 -0.94
CA ALA A 99 10.04 -5.84 -1.72
C ALA A 99 9.73 -5.03 -3.00
N ARG A 100 8.65 -5.39 -3.71
CA ARG A 100 8.19 -4.65 -4.88
C ARG A 100 7.79 -3.21 -4.54
N LEU A 101 7.05 -3.02 -3.45
CA LEU A 101 6.65 -1.69 -3.00
C LEU A 101 7.86 -0.79 -2.74
N ARG A 102 8.89 -1.34 -2.07
CA ARG A 102 10.15 -0.63 -1.82
C ARG A 102 10.88 -0.27 -3.11
N GLU A 103 10.95 -1.19 -4.05
CA GLU A 103 11.55 -0.94 -5.36
C GLU A 103 10.87 0.22 -6.10
N LEU A 104 9.54 0.21 -6.19
CA LEU A 104 8.78 1.27 -6.85
C LEU A 104 8.90 2.59 -6.09
N HIS A 105 8.91 2.54 -4.74
CA HIS A 105 9.13 3.72 -3.92
C HIS A 105 10.52 4.34 -4.16
N ALA A 106 11.57 3.52 -4.22
CA ALA A 106 12.92 3.96 -4.55
C ALA A 106 13.03 4.53 -5.98
N ALA A 107 12.21 4.05 -6.91
CA ALA A 107 12.13 4.58 -8.26
C ALA A 107 11.32 5.89 -8.39
N GLY A 108 10.66 6.35 -7.31
CA GLY A 108 9.96 7.64 -7.26
C GLY A 108 8.43 7.58 -7.13
N ASP A 109 7.81 6.38 -7.10
CA ASP A 109 6.40 6.26 -6.76
C ASP A 109 6.20 6.51 -5.25
N GLN A 110 5.56 7.60 -4.90
CA GLN A 110 5.31 7.95 -3.50
C GLN A 110 4.23 7.05 -2.93
N HIS A 111 4.60 6.14 -2.02
CA HIS A 111 3.64 5.24 -1.41
C HIS A 111 3.25 5.68 0.00
N ARG A 112 1.97 5.51 0.33
CA ARG A 112 1.43 5.54 1.70
C ARG A 112 0.56 4.32 1.97
N VAL A 113 0.43 3.93 3.25
CA VAL A 113 -0.36 2.78 3.68
C VAL A 113 -1.51 3.19 4.56
N VAL A 114 -2.63 2.47 4.42
CA VAL A 114 -3.82 2.59 5.26
C VAL A 114 -4.22 1.23 5.79
N ASP A 115 -4.83 1.20 6.96
CA ASP A 115 -5.34 -0.02 7.59
C ASP A 115 -6.84 -0.26 7.27
N GLU A 116 -7.56 0.79 6.86
CA GLU A 116 -8.95 0.70 6.44
C GLU A 116 -9.11 0.22 4.98
N PRO A 117 -10.23 -0.44 4.66
CA PRO A 117 -10.55 -0.82 3.29
C PRO A 117 -10.67 0.40 2.37
N ILE A 118 -10.04 0.32 1.22
CA ILE A 118 -10.09 1.37 0.18
C ILE A 118 -10.63 0.82 -1.13
N GLN A 119 -11.27 1.69 -1.91
CA GLN A 119 -11.74 1.38 -3.26
C GLN A 119 -10.58 1.46 -4.26
N GLN A 120 -10.51 0.49 -5.18
CA GLN A 120 -9.52 0.55 -6.27
C GLN A 120 -9.88 1.65 -7.25
N MET A 121 -8.99 2.63 -7.37
CA MET A 121 -9.12 3.69 -8.37
C MET A 121 -7.77 4.18 -8.88
N LEU A 122 -7.76 4.72 -10.09
CA LEU A 122 -6.65 5.42 -10.72
C LEU A 122 -7.18 6.75 -11.25
N VAL A 123 -6.43 7.83 -11.06
CA VAL A 123 -6.74 9.14 -11.64
C VAL A 123 -5.51 9.66 -12.37
N PHE A 124 -5.63 9.82 -13.69
CA PHE A 124 -4.59 10.33 -14.58
C PHE A 124 -4.82 11.81 -14.87
N ASP A 125 -3.79 12.64 -14.69
CA ASP A 125 -3.74 14.07 -15.05
C ASP A 125 -4.94 14.90 -14.57
N ARG A 126 -5.68 14.42 -13.55
CA ARG A 126 -6.93 15.02 -13.08
C ARG A 126 -8.02 15.13 -14.18
N ALA A 127 -7.91 14.32 -15.22
CA ALA A 127 -8.75 14.37 -16.42
C ALA A 127 -9.47 13.05 -16.71
N VAL A 128 -8.90 11.91 -16.30
CA VAL A 128 -9.48 10.58 -16.53
C VAL A 128 -9.33 9.75 -15.27
N ALA A 129 -10.40 9.10 -14.85
CA ALA A 129 -10.37 8.17 -13.72
C ALA A 129 -10.86 6.78 -14.11
N PHE A 130 -10.29 5.75 -13.46
CA PHE A 130 -10.78 4.40 -13.45
C PHE A 130 -11.23 4.04 -12.05
N VAL A 131 -12.43 3.52 -11.92
CA VAL A 131 -12.93 2.96 -10.66
C VAL A 131 -13.31 1.51 -10.91
N ARG A 132 -12.68 0.58 -10.19
CA ARG A 132 -12.98 -0.85 -10.34
C ARG A 132 -14.39 -1.16 -9.90
N ILE A 133 -15.11 -1.93 -10.71
CA ILE A 133 -16.37 -2.55 -10.36
C ILE A 133 -16.20 -4.05 -10.22
N THR A 134 -16.79 -4.59 -9.15
CA THR A 134 -16.92 -6.04 -8.95
C THR A 134 -18.39 -6.36 -8.99
N PRO A 135 -18.93 -6.77 -10.15
CA PRO A 135 -20.34 -7.09 -10.28
C PRO A 135 -20.69 -8.32 -9.46
N VAL A 136 -21.94 -8.43 -9.01
CA VAL A 136 -22.45 -9.62 -8.32
C VAL A 136 -22.38 -10.85 -9.23
N HIS A 137 -22.55 -10.63 -10.54
CA HIS A 137 -22.41 -11.64 -11.59
C HIS A 137 -21.62 -11.05 -12.75
N GLY A 138 -20.68 -11.82 -13.33
CA GLY A 138 -19.88 -11.43 -14.48
C GLY A 138 -18.41 -11.18 -14.16
N SER A 139 -17.66 -10.73 -15.15
CA SER A 139 -16.22 -10.44 -15.04
C SER A 139 -15.96 -9.09 -14.36
N PRO A 140 -14.86 -8.95 -13.61
CA PRO A 140 -14.45 -7.66 -13.08
C PRO A 140 -14.15 -6.68 -14.22
N GLY A 141 -14.70 -5.47 -14.10
CA GLY A 141 -14.48 -4.38 -15.04
C GLY A 141 -14.12 -3.08 -14.34
N ALA A 142 -14.26 -1.97 -15.02
CA ALA A 142 -14.06 -0.65 -14.45
C ALA A 142 -15.01 0.39 -15.08
N LEU A 143 -15.31 1.45 -14.33
CA LEU A 143 -15.83 2.68 -14.90
C LEU A 143 -14.64 3.54 -15.33
N LEU A 144 -14.64 3.94 -16.59
CA LEU A 144 -13.78 4.98 -17.14
C LEU A 144 -14.55 6.29 -17.10
N ILE A 145 -14.07 7.26 -16.32
CA ILE A 145 -14.77 8.50 -16.00
C ILE A 145 -13.97 9.68 -16.56
N ARG A 146 -14.62 10.55 -17.34
CA ARG A 146 -14.08 11.81 -17.85
C ARG A 146 -14.85 13.03 -17.33
N GLN A 147 -15.96 12.80 -16.65
CA GLN A 147 -16.76 13.87 -16.07
C GLN A 147 -16.00 14.59 -14.95
N GLN A 148 -15.73 15.87 -15.13
CA GLN A 148 -14.85 16.65 -14.26
C GLN A 148 -15.33 16.75 -12.80
N SER A 149 -16.64 16.84 -12.58
CA SER A 149 -17.20 16.89 -11.21
C SER A 149 -16.96 15.58 -10.46
N MET A 150 -17.13 14.42 -11.10
CA MET A 150 -16.83 13.12 -10.51
C MET A 150 -15.34 12.95 -10.24
N ILE A 151 -14.49 13.35 -11.17
CA ILE A 151 -13.04 13.31 -11.00
C ILE A 151 -12.62 14.18 -9.81
N SER A 152 -13.22 15.35 -9.62
CA SER A 152 -12.94 16.22 -8.48
C SER A 152 -13.28 15.55 -7.15
N ILE A 153 -14.39 14.82 -7.09
CA ILE A 153 -14.79 14.03 -5.90
C ILE A 153 -13.79 12.91 -5.62
N LEU A 154 -13.37 12.18 -6.66
CA LEU A 154 -12.38 11.10 -6.52
C LEU A 154 -11.02 11.62 -6.07
N ILE A 155 -10.60 12.78 -6.58
CA ILE A 155 -9.38 13.45 -6.12
C ILE A 155 -9.52 13.87 -4.66
N ALA A 156 -10.65 14.48 -4.26
CA ALA A 156 -10.88 14.86 -2.87
C ALA A 156 -10.82 13.64 -1.93
N LEU A 157 -11.43 12.52 -2.32
CA LEU A 157 -11.34 11.25 -1.60
C LEU A 157 -9.88 10.77 -1.49
N PHE A 158 -9.12 10.82 -2.58
CA PHE A 158 -7.70 10.48 -2.57
C PHE A 158 -6.92 11.36 -1.59
N GLU A 159 -7.06 12.68 -1.69
CA GLU A 159 -6.30 13.62 -0.85
C GLU A 159 -6.64 13.48 0.64
N GLN A 160 -7.92 13.27 0.99
CA GLN A 160 -8.35 13.00 2.36
C GLN A 160 -7.72 11.69 2.89
N THR A 161 -7.72 10.65 2.07
CA THR A 161 -7.11 9.36 2.43
C THR A 161 -5.59 9.49 2.53
N TRP A 162 -4.96 10.21 1.60
CA TRP A 162 -3.52 10.46 1.60
C TRP A 162 -3.07 11.22 2.86
N ALA A 163 -3.82 12.23 3.31
CA ALA A 163 -3.48 13.03 4.48
C ALA A 163 -3.41 12.21 5.77
N ARG A 164 -4.23 11.17 5.91
CA ARG A 164 -4.26 10.28 7.08
C ARG A 164 -3.47 8.99 6.89
N ALA A 165 -3.09 8.66 5.66
CA ALA A 165 -2.28 7.48 5.37
C ALA A 165 -0.86 7.66 5.91
N ARG A 166 -0.30 6.57 6.46
CA ARG A 166 1.08 6.54 6.96
C ARG A 166 2.06 6.46 5.79
N GLU A 167 3.20 7.11 5.90
CA GLU A 167 4.29 6.90 4.96
C GLU A 167 4.76 5.45 5.00
N VAL A 168 5.16 4.93 3.84
CA VAL A 168 5.88 3.66 3.79
C VAL A 168 7.28 3.94 4.32
N THR A 169 7.39 3.98 5.64
CA THR A 169 8.68 3.70 6.27
C THR A 169 8.99 2.23 6.00
N ASP A 170 10.28 1.89 5.91
CA ASP A 170 10.73 0.49 5.73
C ASP A 170 9.82 -0.49 6.46
N PRO A 171 9.49 -1.64 5.86
CA PRO A 171 8.50 -2.54 6.43
C PRO A 171 8.83 -2.75 7.89
N VAL A 172 7.88 -2.34 8.75
CA VAL A 172 8.00 -2.56 10.19
C VAL A 172 8.28 -4.05 10.37
N PRO A 173 9.50 -4.45 10.72
CA PRO A 173 9.86 -5.85 10.77
C PRO A 173 8.95 -6.57 11.74
N LYS A 174 8.27 -7.62 11.27
CA LYS A 174 7.41 -8.42 12.15
C LYS A 174 8.29 -9.20 13.12
N LEU A 175 8.44 -8.64 14.28
CA LEU A 175 9.04 -9.36 15.40
C LEU A 175 8.06 -10.44 15.86
N SER A 176 8.60 -11.62 16.20
CA SER A 176 7.80 -12.62 16.91
C SER A 176 7.33 -12.03 18.26
N PRO A 177 6.25 -12.57 18.86
CA PRO A 177 5.80 -12.10 20.18
C PRO A 177 6.96 -12.03 21.19
N ARG A 178 7.84 -13.03 21.18
CA ARG A 178 8.98 -13.08 22.09
C ARG A 178 10.08 -12.06 21.79
N GLU A 179 10.37 -11.80 20.54
CA GLU A 179 11.31 -10.76 20.12
C GLU A 179 10.79 -9.37 20.53
N ARG A 180 9.49 -9.16 20.45
CA ARG A 180 8.83 -7.91 20.84
C ARG A 180 8.90 -7.70 22.35
N GLU A 181 8.62 -8.72 23.15
CA GLU A 181 8.77 -8.66 24.62
C GLU A 181 10.21 -8.34 25.01
N VAL A 182 11.18 -9.01 24.39
CA VAL A 182 12.60 -8.75 24.64
C VAL A 182 12.96 -7.30 24.26
N LEU A 183 12.52 -6.83 23.11
CA LEU A 183 12.84 -5.46 22.64
C LEU A 183 12.16 -4.38 23.51
N ALA A 184 10.94 -4.61 23.99
CA ALA A 184 10.26 -3.70 24.93
C ALA A 184 11.07 -3.51 26.23
N LEU A 185 11.53 -4.62 26.83
CA LEU A 185 12.34 -4.57 28.04
C LEU A 185 13.72 -3.92 27.79
N ILE A 186 14.29 -4.12 26.60
CA ILE A 186 15.51 -3.42 26.19
C ILE A 186 15.27 -1.92 26.03
N ALA A 187 14.13 -1.51 25.52
CA ALA A 187 13.75 -0.11 25.39
C ALA A 187 13.56 0.59 26.75
N GLU A 188 13.20 -0.18 27.81
CA GLU A 188 13.22 0.28 29.19
C GLU A 188 14.65 0.42 29.78
N GLY A 189 15.70 0.16 29.00
CA GLY A 189 17.08 0.25 29.45
C GLY A 189 17.60 -1.00 30.18
N ARG A 190 16.88 -2.13 30.17
CA ARG A 190 17.32 -3.33 30.91
C ARG A 190 18.49 -4.04 30.24
N SER A 191 19.39 -4.60 31.04
CA SER A 191 20.46 -5.49 30.55
C SER A 191 19.91 -6.86 30.13
N ASN A 192 20.67 -7.64 29.37
CA ASN A 192 20.25 -9.00 28.97
C ASN A 192 19.97 -9.90 30.18
N SER A 193 20.76 -9.78 31.27
CA SER A 193 20.53 -10.51 32.51
C SER A 193 19.22 -10.12 33.19
N ALA A 194 18.87 -8.83 33.17
CA ALA A 194 17.59 -8.35 33.72
C ALA A 194 16.41 -8.81 32.86
N VAL A 195 16.54 -8.79 31.53
CA VAL A 195 15.54 -9.34 30.58
C VAL A 195 15.38 -10.84 30.80
N ALA A 196 16.46 -11.61 30.93
CA ALA A 196 16.45 -13.04 31.17
C ALA A 196 15.65 -13.39 32.44
N ARG A 197 15.89 -12.67 33.55
CA ARG A 197 15.11 -12.85 34.79
C ARG A 197 13.64 -12.48 34.60
N ALA A 198 13.33 -11.36 33.97
CA ALA A 198 11.95 -10.90 33.76
C ALA A 198 11.13 -11.88 32.92
N LEU A 199 11.76 -12.51 31.94
CA LEU A 199 11.10 -13.43 31.02
C LEU A 199 11.27 -14.92 31.36
N SER A 200 11.98 -15.23 32.49
CA SER A 200 12.28 -16.61 32.92
C SER A 200 12.96 -17.45 31.85
N ILE A 201 13.96 -16.91 31.18
CA ILE A 201 14.78 -17.59 30.16
C ILE A 201 16.27 -17.37 30.43
N SER A 202 17.16 -18.09 29.73
CA SER A 202 18.58 -17.89 29.82
C SER A 202 19.06 -16.60 29.12
N GLU A 203 20.15 -16.02 29.55
CA GLU A 203 20.80 -14.88 28.88
C GLU A 203 21.19 -15.22 27.43
N ALA A 204 21.60 -16.47 27.18
CA ALA A 204 21.90 -16.97 25.83
C ALA A 204 20.65 -16.91 24.92
N ALA A 205 19.47 -17.27 25.47
CA ALA A 205 18.20 -17.17 24.75
C ALA A 205 17.85 -15.71 24.44
N VAL A 206 18.06 -14.78 25.40
CA VAL A 206 17.90 -13.33 25.17
C VAL A 206 18.80 -12.88 24.04
N GLY A 207 20.09 -13.26 24.07
CA GLY A 207 21.07 -12.93 23.01
C GLY A 207 20.61 -13.41 21.64
N LYS A 208 20.03 -14.61 21.55
CA LYS A 208 19.48 -15.16 20.30
C LYS A 208 18.28 -14.33 19.78
N HIS A 209 17.36 -13.95 20.67
CA HIS A 209 16.25 -13.07 20.30
C HIS A 209 16.71 -11.68 19.86
N VAL A 210 17.69 -11.09 20.55
CA VAL A 210 18.29 -9.81 20.18
C VAL A 210 18.95 -9.88 18.80
N ALA A 211 19.71 -10.95 18.52
CA ALA A 211 20.29 -11.16 17.21
C ALA A 211 19.20 -11.28 16.10
N GLY A 212 18.11 -11.99 16.40
CA GLY A 212 16.94 -12.08 15.51
C GLY A 212 16.30 -10.71 15.26
N VAL A 213 16.14 -9.88 16.28
CA VAL A 213 15.67 -8.48 16.16
C VAL A 213 16.60 -7.68 15.25
N PHE A 214 17.93 -7.74 15.48
CA PHE A 214 18.90 -7.00 14.66
C PHE A 214 18.88 -7.43 13.19
N ALA A 215 18.77 -8.74 12.93
CA ALA A 215 18.67 -9.25 11.57
C ALA A 215 17.38 -8.81 10.87
N LYS A 216 16.25 -8.83 11.58
CA LYS A 216 14.96 -8.40 11.02
C LYS A 216 14.89 -6.88 10.81
N LEU A 217 15.60 -6.11 11.61
CA LEU A 217 15.71 -4.65 11.49
C LEU A 217 16.81 -4.23 10.49
N ASP A 218 17.47 -5.18 9.84
CA ASP A 218 18.60 -4.97 8.92
C ASP A 218 19.66 -4.02 9.50
N LEU A 219 19.97 -4.18 10.79
CA LEU A 219 20.92 -3.31 11.47
C LEU A 219 22.37 -3.72 11.16
N PRO A 220 23.19 -2.81 10.59
CA PRO A 220 24.54 -3.13 10.16
C PRO A 220 25.43 -3.55 11.34
N ALA A 221 26.23 -4.60 11.13
CA ALA A 221 27.23 -5.07 12.10
C ALA A 221 28.55 -4.31 11.90
N THR A 222 28.56 -2.99 12.16
CA THR A 222 29.76 -2.15 12.08
C THR A 222 30.17 -1.66 13.49
N ASP A 223 31.44 -1.41 13.68
CA ASP A 223 31.98 -0.96 14.98
C ASP A 223 31.55 0.46 15.35
N ASP A 224 31.16 1.27 14.35
CA ASP A 224 30.76 2.66 14.53
C ASP A 224 29.32 2.85 15.02
N VAL A 225 28.51 1.81 15.07
CA VAL A 225 27.07 1.92 15.32
C VAL A 225 26.62 0.95 16.42
N ASN A 226 26.01 1.49 17.46
CA ASN A 226 25.40 0.67 18.51
C ASN A 226 24.01 0.16 18.05
N ARG A 227 23.95 -1.08 17.54
CA ARG A 227 22.73 -1.74 17.08
C ARG A 227 21.62 -1.78 18.12
N ARG A 228 21.96 -1.86 19.40
CA ARG A 228 21.00 -1.84 20.50
C ARG A 228 20.28 -0.49 20.57
N VAL A 229 20.98 0.61 20.40
CA VAL A 229 20.41 1.96 20.35
C VAL A 229 19.51 2.11 19.14
N LEU A 230 19.96 1.65 17.97
CA LEU A 230 19.14 1.71 16.75
C LEU A 230 17.86 0.89 16.88
N ALA A 231 17.91 -0.31 17.48
CA ALA A 231 16.72 -1.13 17.71
C ALA A 231 15.73 -0.45 18.66
N VAL A 232 16.21 0.20 19.72
CA VAL A 232 15.37 0.99 20.64
C VAL A 232 14.73 2.19 19.93
N LEU A 233 15.50 2.92 19.12
CA LEU A 233 14.98 4.04 18.33
C LEU A 233 13.90 3.59 17.33
N ALA A 234 14.10 2.45 16.67
CA ALA A 234 13.10 1.85 15.78
C ALA A 234 11.81 1.48 16.54
N TYR A 235 11.94 0.91 17.74
CA TYR A 235 10.81 0.57 18.59
C TYR A 235 10.03 1.82 19.04
N VAL A 236 10.71 2.84 19.56
CA VAL A 236 10.09 4.08 20.07
C VAL A 236 9.42 4.88 18.94
N ARG A 237 9.99 4.86 17.72
CA ARG A 237 9.39 5.52 16.55
C ARG A 237 8.20 4.76 15.95
N GLY A 238 7.80 3.62 16.53
CA GLY A 238 6.73 2.77 15.99
C GLY A 238 7.12 2.03 14.71
N SER A 239 8.41 1.99 14.38
CA SER A 239 8.94 1.28 13.21
C SER A 239 9.05 -0.24 13.43
N VAL A 240 8.44 -0.76 14.50
CA VAL A 240 8.47 -2.20 14.86
C VAL A 240 7.12 -2.62 15.42
N ARG A 241 6.56 -3.71 14.92
CA ARG A 241 5.32 -4.35 15.43
C ARG A 241 5.53 -5.80 15.86
#